data_8a9a7beee0f28ffb41a6531420996512
#
_entry.id   8a9a7beee0f28ffb41a6531420996512
#
_cell.length_a   1.000
_cell.length_b   1.000
_cell.length_c   1.000
_cell.angle_alpha   90.00
_cell.angle_beta   90.00
_cell.angle_gamma   90.00
#
_symmetry.space_group_name_H-M   'P 1'
#
loop_
_entity.id
_entity.type
_entity.pdbx_description
1 polymer ?
#
loop_
_entity_poly.entity_id
_entity_poly.type
_entity_poly.pdbx_seq_one_letter_code
_entity_poly.pdbx_strand_id
1 'polypeptide(L)'
;MQTYSKPALSFEQQIELLKNRGLSISDEERAKRHLSNVSYYRLSAYMLPYKIMQPNGIVTDYFIKGTIWDDIWNLYKFDRKLRLLVFDAIERIEISLRTQIIYQLSHKYGPHWQNDNNIFKTTANSKTGKIYSVYNDIQTHITEKLNANRKI
;
A
#
# COMPACT_ATOMS: atom_id res chain seq x y z
N MET A 1 -7.62 -28.32 -0.21
CA MET A 1 -7.81 -26.98 0.33
C MET A 1 -8.28 -27.10 1.77
N GLN A 2 -7.55 -26.56 2.74
CA GLN A 2 -8.05 -26.50 4.12
C GLN A 2 -9.18 -25.48 4.18
N THR A 3 -10.37 -25.92 4.61
CA THR A 3 -11.52 -25.04 4.77
C THR A 3 -11.29 -24.14 5.99
N TYR A 4 -11.35 -22.84 5.82
CA TYR A 4 -11.25 -21.88 6.92
C TYR A 4 -12.48 -22.03 7.82
N SER A 5 -12.28 -22.49 9.06
CA SER A 5 -13.37 -22.87 9.99
C SER A 5 -13.53 -21.91 11.18
N LYS A 6 -12.75 -20.79 11.25
CA LYS A 6 -12.85 -19.86 12.38
C LYS A 6 -14.10 -18.98 12.23
N PRO A 7 -14.97 -18.92 13.24
CA PRO A 7 -16.15 -18.05 13.22
C PRO A 7 -15.76 -16.57 13.25
N ALA A 8 -16.64 -15.72 12.72
CA ALA A 8 -16.49 -14.27 12.86
C ALA A 8 -16.68 -13.86 14.32
N LEU A 9 -15.81 -13.01 14.83
CA LEU A 9 -15.88 -12.45 16.19
C LEU A 9 -16.56 -11.07 16.16
N SER A 10 -17.46 -10.81 17.13
CA SER A 10 -17.98 -9.48 17.39
C SER A 10 -16.85 -8.54 17.86
N PHE A 11 -17.07 -7.22 17.86
CA PHE A 11 -16.07 -6.27 18.34
C PHE A 11 -15.75 -6.46 19.82
N GLU A 12 -16.74 -6.81 20.62
CA GLU A 12 -16.58 -7.14 22.03
C GLU A 12 -15.69 -8.37 22.21
N GLN A 13 -15.97 -9.42 21.46
CA GLN A 13 -15.15 -10.64 21.49
C GLN A 13 -13.72 -10.41 21.01
N GLN A 14 -13.50 -9.48 20.05
CA GLN A 14 -12.16 -9.08 19.61
C GLN A 14 -11.41 -8.35 20.73
N ILE A 15 -12.08 -7.46 21.45
CA ILE A 15 -11.50 -6.73 22.60
C ILE A 15 -11.13 -7.71 23.71
N GLU A 16 -12.04 -8.63 24.06
CA GLU A 16 -11.77 -9.65 25.07
C GLU A 16 -10.58 -10.55 24.69
N LEU A 17 -10.52 -10.97 23.43
CA LEU A 17 -9.39 -11.73 22.89
C LEU A 17 -8.07 -10.98 23.06
N LEU A 18 -8.03 -9.68 22.77
CA LEU A 18 -6.83 -8.86 22.91
C LEU A 18 -6.41 -8.70 24.37
N LYS A 19 -7.37 -8.51 25.29
CA LYS A 19 -7.13 -8.45 26.74
C LYS A 19 -6.57 -9.78 27.28
N ASN A 20 -7.12 -10.90 26.83
CA ASN A 20 -6.66 -12.25 27.19
C ASN A 20 -5.22 -12.51 26.68
N ARG A 21 -4.79 -11.83 25.63
CA ARG A 21 -3.43 -11.87 25.10
C ARG A 21 -2.47 -10.89 25.78
N GLY A 22 -2.91 -10.16 26.80
CA GLY A 22 -2.09 -9.27 27.63
C GLY A 22 -2.08 -7.81 27.19
N LEU A 23 -2.97 -7.40 26.25
CA LEU A 23 -3.11 -5.99 25.89
C LEU A 23 -3.97 -5.24 26.93
N SER A 24 -3.45 -4.12 27.45
CA SER A 24 -4.22 -3.25 28.35
C SER A 24 -5.10 -2.31 27.54
N ILE A 25 -6.41 -2.35 27.81
CA ILE A 25 -7.43 -1.50 27.15
C ILE A 25 -8.24 -0.79 28.25
N SER A 26 -7.98 0.48 28.45
CA SER A 26 -8.63 1.30 29.48
C SER A 26 -10.01 1.83 29.08
N ASP A 27 -10.21 2.08 27.78
CA ASP A 27 -11.45 2.58 27.19
C ASP A 27 -11.92 1.63 26.07
N GLU A 28 -12.78 0.68 26.46
CA GLU A 28 -13.27 -0.35 25.54
C GLU A 28 -14.22 0.21 24.48
N GLU A 29 -15.02 1.22 24.83
CA GLU A 29 -15.93 1.85 23.87
C GLU A 29 -15.15 2.60 22.78
N ARG A 30 -14.04 3.25 23.13
CA ARG A 30 -13.15 3.87 22.17
C ARG A 30 -12.47 2.82 21.30
N ALA A 31 -11.97 1.73 21.89
CA ALA A 31 -11.37 0.63 21.16
C ALA A 31 -12.36 -0.01 20.18
N LYS A 32 -13.62 -0.19 20.59
CA LYS A 32 -14.70 -0.71 19.74
C LYS A 32 -14.97 0.21 18.54
N ARG A 33 -15.04 1.54 18.74
CA ARG A 33 -15.16 2.51 17.65
C ARG A 33 -13.96 2.44 16.69
N HIS A 34 -12.74 2.24 17.20
CA HIS A 34 -11.57 2.08 16.35
C HIS A 34 -11.65 0.80 15.51
N LEU A 35 -12.04 -0.34 16.11
CA LEU A 35 -12.19 -1.62 15.43
C LEU A 35 -13.29 -1.59 14.36
N SER A 36 -14.40 -0.90 14.61
CA SER A 36 -15.49 -0.78 13.65
C SER A 36 -15.11 0.04 12.40
N ASN A 37 -14.20 1.01 12.55
CA ASN A 37 -13.77 1.88 11.44
C ASN A 37 -12.52 1.38 10.71
N VAL A 38 -11.61 0.68 11.40
CA VAL A 38 -10.29 0.31 10.83
C VAL A 38 -10.15 -1.20 10.61
N SER A 39 -10.98 -2.00 11.23
CA SER A 39 -10.95 -3.48 11.35
C SER A 39 -9.76 -4.05 12.15
N TYR A 40 -10.02 -5.18 12.80
CA TYR A 40 -9.01 -5.96 13.52
C TYR A 40 -7.86 -6.38 12.62
N TYR A 41 -8.15 -6.86 11.41
CA TYR A 41 -7.14 -7.33 10.47
C TYR A 41 -6.12 -6.24 10.13
N ARG A 42 -6.59 -5.02 9.87
CA ARG A 42 -5.71 -3.89 9.55
C ARG A 42 -4.86 -3.47 10.76
N LEU A 43 -5.47 -3.43 11.96
CA LEU A 43 -4.76 -3.06 13.18
C LEU A 43 -3.76 -4.14 13.63
N SER A 44 -3.98 -5.41 13.27
CA SER A 44 -3.08 -6.50 13.67
C SER A 44 -1.65 -6.34 13.16
N ALA A 45 -1.45 -5.68 12.01
CA ALA A 45 -0.11 -5.35 11.51
C ALA A 45 0.65 -4.39 12.45
N TYR A 46 -0.06 -3.45 13.05
CA TYR A 46 0.52 -2.48 14.01
C TYR A 46 0.69 -3.06 15.41
N MET A 47 0.13 -4.23 15.67
CA MET A 47 0.32 -4.98 16.91
C MET A 47 1.64 -5.77 16.91
N LEU A 48 2.19 -6.10 15.74
CA LEU A 48 3.39 -6.94 15.62
C LEU A 48 4.60 -6.45 16.44
N PRO A 49 4.96 -5.16 16.44
CA PRO A 49 6.10 -4.67 17.23
C PRO A 49 5.94 -4.83 18.74
N TYR A 50 4.71 -5.00 19.21
CA TYR A 50 4.35 -5.11 20.63
C TYR A 50 4.10 -6.55 21.08
N LYS A 51 4.29 -7.52 20.19
CA LYS A 51 4.12 -8.93 20.49
C LYS A 51 5.44 -9.57 20.95
N ILE A 52 5.33 -10.59 21.79
CA ILE A 52 6.49 -11.36 22.27
C ILE A 52 7.04 -12.19 21.10
N MET A 53 8.33 -12.04 20.83
CA MET A 53 9.07 -12.85 19.87
C MET A 53 9.84 -13.94 20.62
N GLN A 54 9.70 -15.17 20.16
CA GLN A 54 10.46 -16.31 20.68
C GLN A 54 11.92 -16.29 20.15
N PRO A 55 12.87 -16.97 20.82
CA PRO A 55 14.27 -17.04 20.38
C PRO A 55 14.46 -17.58 18.94
N ASN A 56 13.50 -18.38 18.44
CA ASN A 56 13.49 -18.92 17.07
C ASN A 56 12.92 -17.93 16.03
N GLY A 57 12.63 -16.68 16.41
CA GLY A 57 12.08 -15.65 15.53
C GLY A 57 10.56 -15.73 15.30
N ILE A 58 9.87 -16.67 15.92
CA ILE A 58 8.41 -16.78 15.79
C ILE A 58 7.74 -15.75 16.71
N VAL A 59 6.87 -14.93 16.13
CA VAL A 59 6.05 -13.97 16.87
C VAL A 59 4.85 -14.71 17.48
N THR A 60 4.67 -14.57 18.79
CA THR A 60 3.54 -15.15 19.51
C THR A 60 2.30 -14.29 19.36
N ASP A 61 1.16 -14.81 19.84
CA ASP A 61 -0.06 -14.02 19.92
C ASP A 61 -0.14 -13.10 21.14
N TYR A 62 0.78 -13.24 22.10
CA TYR A 62 0.78 -12.51 23.36
C TYR A 62 1.55 -11.20 23.26
N PHE A 63 1.09 -10.18 23.99
CA PHE A 63 1.71 -8.87 24.03
C PHE A 63 2.82 -8.78 25.09
N ILE A 64 3.79 -7.93 24.84
CA ILE A 64 4.82 -7.55 25.81
C ILE A 64 4.13 -6.87 26.99
N LYS A 65 4.55 -7.21 28.21
CA LYS A 65 3.99 -6.66 29.45
C LYS A 65 4.03 -5.13 29.45
N GLY A 66 2.90 -4.51 29.73
CA GLY A 66 2.76 -3.04 29.77
C GLY A 66 2.30 -2.41 28.45
N THR A 67 2.14 -3.21 27.39
CA THR A 67 1.56 -2.70 26.13
C THR A 67 0.12 -2.24 26.34
N ILE A 68 -0.20 -1.04 25.89
CA ILE A 68 -1.52 -0.46 25.96
C ILE A 68 -2.12 -0.27 24.55
N TRP A 69 -3.45 -0.20 24.47
CA TRP A 69 -4.16 0.03 23.21
C TRP A 69 -3.70 1.30 22.47
N ASP A 70 -3.37 2.35 23.24
CA ASP A 70 -2.97 3.62 22.67
C ASP A 70 -1.63 3.56 21.93
N ASP A 71 -0.72 2.68 22.29
CA ASP A 71 0.54 2.47 21.57
C ASP A 71 0.26 2.03 20.13
N ILE A 72 -0.61 1.03 19.98
CA ILE A 72 -1.02 0.49 18.67
C ILE A 72 -1.75 1.55 17.86
N TRP A 73 -2.68 2.26 18.49
CA TRP A 73 -3.46 3.29 17.84
C TRP A 73 -2.62 4.50 17.41
N ASN A 74 -1.65 4.89 18.22
CA ASN A 74 -0.73 5.98 17.89
C ASN A 74 0.19 5.58 16.72
N LEU A 75 0.68 4.35 16.68
CA LEU A 75 1.47 3.85 15.56
C LEU A 75 0.64 3.83 14.26
N TYR A 76 -0.61 3.38 14.31
CA TYR A 76 -1.52 3.46 13.16
C TYR A 76 -1.74 4.91 12.68
N LYS A 77 -1.98 5.85 13.61
CA LYS A 77 -2.15 7.28 13.28
C LYS A 77 -0.89 7.88 12.66
N PHE A 78 0.27 7.54 13.20
CA PHE A 78 1.56 7.98 12.68
C PHE A 78 1.75 7.49 11.24
N ASP A 79 1.61 6.20 11.00
CA ASP A 79 1.74 5.61 9.67
C ASP A 79 0.75 6.23 8.66
N ARG A 80 -0.50 6.44 9.08
CA ARG A 80 -1.49 7.11 8.23
C ARG A 80 -1.06 8.52 7.84
N LYS A 81 -0.56 9.32 8.79
CA LYS A 81 -0.07 10.68 8.52
C LYS A 81 1.16 10.66 7.62
N LEU A 82 2.10 9.76 7.90
CA LEU A 82 3.31 9.60 7.08
C LEU A 82 2.97 9.26 5.63
N ARG A 83 2.07 8.31 5.42
CA ARG A 83 1.60 7.96 4.06
C ARG A 83 1.00 9.14 3.33
N LEU A 84 0.16 9.95 3.98
CA LEU A 84 -0.43 11.14 3.34
C LEU A 84 0.64 12.14 2.90
N LEU A 85 1.65 12.39 3.74
CA LEU A 85 2.78 13.27 3.38
C LEU A 85 3.61 12.71 2.24
N VAL A 86 3.88 11.40 2.27
CA VAL A 86 4.64 10.73 1.20
C VAL A 86 3.86 10.76 -0.12
N PHE A 87 2.55 10.52 -0.11
CA PHE A 87 1.73 10.60 -1.32
C PHE A 87 1.69 12.01 -1.90
N ASP A 88 1.54 13.05 -1.07
CA ASP A 88 1.59 14.45 -1.52
C ASP A 88 2.95 14.76 -2.19
N ALA A 89 4.05 14.32 -1.57
CA ALA A 89 5.38 14.50 -2.14
C ALA A 89 5.57 13.75 -3.47
N ILE A 90 5.10 12.51 -3.57
CA ILE A 90 5.15 11.70 -4.79
C ILE A 90 4.35 12.36 -5.92
N GLU A 91 3.15 12.85 -5.63
CA GLU A 91 2.30 13.54 -6.61
C GLU A 91 3.00 14.77 -7.19
N ARG A 92 3.61 15.60 -6.35
CA ARG A 92 4.38 16.78 -6.79
C ARG A 92 5.57 16.40 -7.67
N ILE A 93 6.31 15.36 -7.28
CA ILE A 93 7.44 14.86 -8.07
C ILE A 93 6.95 14.33 -9.41
N GLU A 94 5.87 13.56 -9.43
CA GLU A 94 5.28 13.00 -10.65
C GLU A 94 4.86 14.09 -11.63
N ILE A 95 4.14 15.11 -11.16
CA ILE A 95 3.72 16.25 -11.99
C ILE A 95 4.94 16.98 -12.55
N SER A 96 5.94 17.26 -11.71
CA SER A 96 7.17 17.93 -12.12
C SER A 96 7.94 17.13 -13.18
N LEU A 97 8.12 15.83 -12.95
CA LEU A 97 8.80 14.94 -13.90
C LEU A 97 8.06 14.85 -15.24
N ARG A 98 6.74 14.69 -15.23
CA ARG A 98 5.95 14.70 -16.47
C ARG A 98 6.13 15.99 -17.24
N THR A 99 6.05 17.12 -16.56
CA THR A 99 6.23 18.45 -17.18
C THR A 99 7.60 18.57 -17.81
N GLN A 100 8.67 18.20 -17.09
CA GLN A 100 10.03 18.26 -17.60
C GLN A 100 10.27 17.31 -18.78
N ILE A 101 9.75 16.10 -18.71
CA ILE A 101 9.86 15.12 -19.81
C ILE A 101 9.20 15.68 -21.08
N ILE A 102 7.95 16.15 -20.97
CA ILE A 102 7.21 16.70 -22.10
C ILE A 102 7.97 17.91 -22.67
N TYR A 103 8.40 18.84 -21.81
CA TYR A 103 9.11 20.03 -22.21
C TYR A 103 10.41 19.69 -22.98
N GLN A 104 11.28 18.87 -22.36
CA GLN A 104 12.60 18.55 -22.95
C GLN A 104 12.47 17.73 -24.23
N LEU A 105 11.58 16.74 -24.26
CA LEU A 105 11.41 15.89 -25.43
C LEU A 105 10.73 16.64 -26.59
N SER A 106 9.74 17.48 -26.29
CA SER A 106 9.08 18.30 -27.32
C SER A 106 10.04 19.33 -27.93
N HIS A 107 10.90 19.95 -27.14
CA HIS A 107 11.91 20.88 -27.67
C HIS A 107 12.99 20.18 -28.50
N LYS A 108 13.36 18.96 -28.14
CA LYS A 108 14.43 18.22 -28.81
C LYS A 108 13.97 17.45 -30.04
N TYR A 109 12.77 16.87 -30.00
CA TYR A 109 12.27 15.92 -31.00
C TYR A 109 10.94 16.36 -31.65
N GLY A 110 10.40 17.51 -31.25
CA GLY A 110 9.11 18.03 -31.75
C GLY A 110 7.89 17.59 -30.94
N PRO A 111 6.71 18.16 -31.24
CA PRO A 111 5.51 18.00 -30.43
C PRO A 111 4.92 16.56 -30.42
N HIS A 112 5.30 15.73 -31.39
CA HIS A 112 4.84 14.35 -31.54
C HIS A 112 5.94 13.32 -31.30
N TRP A 113 6.90 13.64 -30.43
CA TRP A 113 8.06 12.79 -30.12
C TRP A 113 7.67 11.37 -29.70
N GLN A 114 6.50 11.18 -29.07
CA GLN A 114 5.99 9.88 -28.65
C GLN A 114 5.70 8.93 -29.81
N ASN A 115 5.64 9.42 -31.06
CA ASN A 115 5.43 8.62 -32.26
C ASN A 115 6.73 8.17 -32.93
N ASP A 116 7.88 8.64 -32.47
CA ASP A 116 9.20 8.24 -33.01
C ASP A 116 9.79 7.08 -32.21
N ASN A 117 9.77 5.89 -32.80
CA ASN A 117 10.30 4.67 -32.18
C ASN A 117 11.81 4.75 -31.89
N ASN A 118 12.56 5.61 -32.62
CA ASN A 118 14.02 5.71 -32.48
C ASN A 118 14.42 6.39 -31.14
N ILE A 119 13.53 7.08 -30.48
CA ILE A 119 13.79 7.73 -29.19
C ILE A 119 13.80 6.71 -28.05
N PHE A 120 13.13 5.57 -28.23
CA PHE A 120 12.90 4.59 -27.17
C PHE A 120 13.85 3.41 -27.26
N LYS A 121 14.43 3.03 -26.12
CA LYS A 121 15.25 1.82 -26.04
C LYS A 121 14.37 0.57 -25.99
N THR A 122 14.79 -0.42 -26.76
CA THR A 122 14.25 -1.77 -26.68
C THR A 122 15.14 -2.62 -25.78
N THR A 123 14.55 -3.33 -24.82
CA THR A 123 15.28 -4.17 -23.87
C THR A 123 14.82 -5.62 -24.00
N ALA A 124 15.77 -6.55 -24.07
CA ALA A 124 15.46 -8.00 -24.04
C ALA A 124 15.62 -8.53 -22.62
N ASN A 125 14.63 -9.28 -22.14
CA ASN A 125 14.75 -9.98 -20.87
C ASN A 125 15.72 -11.16 -21.03
N SER A 126 16.83 -11.13 -20.33
CA SER A 126 17.89 -12.13 -20.42
C SER A 126 17.47 -13.56 -20.03
N LYS A 127 16.42 -13.70 -19.22
CA LYS A 127 15.93 -15.01 -18.75
C LYS A 127 14.85 -15.61 -19.65
N THR A 128 14.02 -14.76 -20.27
CA THR A 128 12.85 -15.23 -21.04
C THR A 128 12.99 -15.00 -22.55
N GLY A 129 13.99 -14.26 -22.99
CA GLY A 129 14.16 -13.83 -24.39
C GLY A 129 13.10 -12.84 -24.87
N LYS A 130 12.17 -12.44 -24.01
CA LYS A 130 11.04 -11.55 -24.36
C LYS A 130 11.57 -10.13 -24.58
N ILE A 131 11.27 -9.58 -25.75
CA ILE A 131 11.61 -8.20 -26.08
C ILE A 131 10.56 -7.28 -25.47
N TYR A 132 11.03 -6.29 -24.71
CA TYR A 132 10.22 -5.23 -24.13
C TYR A 132 10.49 -3.91 -24.86
N SER A 133 9.44 -3.28 -25.37
CA SER A 133 9.51 -2.00 -26.07
C SER A 133 8.62 -0.98 -25.35
N VAL A 134 9.23 0.04 -24.75
CA VAL A 134 8.52 1.17 -24.13
C VAL A 134 7.64 1.91 -25.16
N TYR A 135 8.10 1.98 -26.42
CA TYR A 135 7.32 2.56 -27.50
C TYR A 135 5.96 1.84 -27.68
N ASN A 136 6.01 0.50 -27.78
CA ASN A 136 4.78 -0.28 -27.98
C ASN A 136 3.81 -0.12 -26.80
N ASP A 137 4.30 -0.07 -25.58
CA ASP A 137 3.46 0.16 -24.40
C ASP A 137 2.79 1.53 -24.43
N ILE A 138 3.54 2.58 -24.77
CA ILE A 138 3.00 3.94 -24.91
C ILE A 138 1.91 3.97 -25.98
N GLN A 139 2.15 3.40 -27.18
CA GLN A 139 1.18 3.37 -28.26
C GLN A 139 -0.10 2.60 -27.88
N THR A 140 0.06 1.47 -27.17
CA THR A 140 -1.06 0.70 -26.65
C THR A 140 -1.90 1.52 -25.69
N HIS A 141 -1.29 2.17 -24.70
CA HIS A 141 -2.00 3.01 -23.74
C HIS A 141 -2.71 4.21 -24.39
N ILE A 142 -2.07 4.87 -25.35
CA ILE A 142 -2.71 5.97 -26.11
C ILE A 142 -3.95 5.45 -26.84
N THR A 143 -3.83 4.33 -27.53
CA THR A 143 -4.94 3.73 -28.29
C THR A 143 -6.10 3.32 -27.40
N GLU A 144 -5.82 2.69 -26.26
CA GLU A 144 -6.83 2.30 -25.27
C GLU A 144 -7.59 3.52 -24.72
N LYS A 145 -6.88 4.60 -24.39
CA LYS A 145 -7.50 5.84 -23.89
C LYS A 145 -8.36 6.53 -24.96
N LEU A 146 -7.90 6.58 -26.18
CA LEU A 146 -8.68 7.15 -27.29
C LEU A 146 -9.95 6.34 -27.56
N ASN A 147 -9.87 5.01 -27.51
CA ASN A 147 -11.03 4.13 -27.70
C ASN A 147 -12.03 4.20 -26.54
N ALA A 148 -11.55 4.37 -25.31
CA ALA A 148 -12.41 4.56 -24.14
C ALA A 148 -13.22 5.87 -24.24
N ASN A 149 -12.60 6.97 -24.70
CA ASN A 149 -13.26 8.28 -24.84
C ASN A 149 -14.21 8.36 -26.04
N ARG A 150 -14.10 7.45 -27.03
CA ARG A 150 -15.03 7.40 -28.18
C ARG A 150 -16.34 6.67 -27.89
N LYS A 151 -16.47 6.02 -26.73
CA LYS A 151 -17.66 5.27 -26.33
C LYS A 151 -18.63 6.09 -25.45
N ILE A 152 -18.37 7.37 -25.25
CA ILE A 152 -19.26 8.35 -24.62
C ILE A 152 -19.83 9.25 -25.73
#